data_79b298578e1273d0c9b36f58eba2989d
#
_entry.id   79b298578e1273d0c9b36f58eba2989d
#
_cell.length_a   1.000
_cell.length_b   1.000
_cell.length_c   1.000
_cell.angle_alpha   90.00
_cell.angle_beta   90.00
_cell.angle_gamma   90.00
#
_symmetry.space_group_name_H-M   'P 1'
#
loop_
_entity.id
_entity.type
_entity.pdbx_description
1 polymer ?
#
loop_
_entity_poly.entity_id
_entity_poly.type
_entity_poly.pdbx_seq_one_letter_code
_entity_poly.pdbx_strand_id
1 'polypeptide(L)' 'MQELVRTNDFVRLSWLQSLLASAGIEVVVLDAYTSVMEGSIGAIPRRLMVHDDDERRARAVMKEVGEPA' A
#
# COMPACT_ATOMS: atom_id res chain seq x y z
N MET A 1 2.90 -9.09 -8.98
CA MET A 1 2.33 -7.95 -8.26
C MET A 1 3.35 -6.84 -8.14
N GLN A 2 2.88 -5.61 -8.14
CA GLN A 2 3.74 -4.44 -8.07
C GLN A 2 3.52 -3.71 -6.76
N GLU A 3 4.60 -3.22 -6.18
CA GLU A 3 4.52 -2.40 -4.98
C GLU A 3 4.15 -0.97 -5.37
N LEU A 4 3.10 -0.43 -4.76
CA LEU A 4 2.71 0.95 -4.98
C LEU A 4 3.29 1.89 -3.93
N VAL A 5 3.17 1.48 -2.68
CA VAL A 5 3.55 2.34 -1.55
C VAL A 5 4.13 1.47 -0.46
N ARG A 6 5.12 1.99 0.21
CA ARG A 6 5.66 1.37 1.41
C ARG A 6 5.61 2.40 2.52
N THR A 7 4.89 2.08 3.59
CA THR A 7 4.72 3.02 4.68
C THR A 7 4.44 2.28 5.97
N ASN A 8 4.79 2.89 7.08
CA ASN A 8 4.39 2.40 8.40
C ASN A 8 3.23 3.22 8.97
N ASP A 9 2.69 4.12 8.20
CA ASP A 9 1.54 4.92 8.62
C ASP A 9 0.27 4.12 8.37
N PHE A 10 -0.29 3.58 9.41
CA PHE A 10 -1.45 2.72 9.35
C PHE A 10 -2.69 3.43 8.82
N VAL A 11 -2.84 4.68 9.19
CA VAL A 11 -4.00 5.47 8.78
C VAL A 11 -3.95 5.72 7.27
N ARG A 12 -2.80 6.11 6.79
CA ARG A 12 -2.60 6.36 5.38
C ARG A 12 -2.83 5.09 4.57
N LEU A 13 -2.33 3.98 5.07
CA LEU A 13 -2.46 2.70 4.40
C LEU A 13 -3.92 2.27 4.30
N SER A 14 -4.67 2.41 5.37
CA SER A 14 -6.09 2.09 5.39
C SER A 14 -6.86 2.96 4.41
N TRP A 15 -6.54 4.22 4.38
CA TRP A 15 -7.21 5.15 3.48
C TRP A 15 -6.94 4.79 2.01
N LEU A 16 -5.70 4.46 1.69
CA LEU A 16 -5.34 4.07 0.33
C LEU A 16 -6.01 2.77 -0.08
N GLN A 17 -6.12 1.83 0.84
CA GLN A 17 -6.84 0.60 0.56
C GLN A 17 -8.29 0.87 0.20
N SER A 18 -8.95 1.72 0.95
CA SER A 18 -10.34 2.07 0.68
C SER A 18 -10.48 2.80 -0.64
N LEU A 19 -9.58 3.70 -0.91
CA LEU A 19 -9.58 4.47 -2.13
C LEU A 19 -9.46 3.57 -3.35
N LEU A 20 -8.50 2.68 -3.33
CA LEU A 20 -8.26 1.79 -4.47
C LEU A 20 -9.38 0.76 -4.61
N ALA A 21 -9.91 0.28 -3.50
CA ALA A 21 -11.04 -0.64 -3.54
C ALA A 21 -12.25 0.02 -4.15
N SER A 22 -12.50 1.29 -3.87
CA SER A 22 -13.62 2.00 -4.46
C SER A 22 -13.43 2.19 -5.96
N ALA A 23 -12.22 2.17 -6.43
CA ALA A 23 -11.93 2.25 -7.86
C ALA A 23 -11.97 0.88 -8.55
N GLY A 24 -12.31 -0.16 -7.81
CA GLY A 24 -12.37 -1.52 -8.36
C GLY A 24 -11.03 -2.19 -8.49
N ILE A 25 -10.04 -1.72 -7.76
CA ILE A 25 -8.68 -2.27 -7.83
C ILE A 25 -8.43 -3.12 -6.59
N GLU A 26 -8.08 -4.36 -6.82
CA GLU A 26 -7.75 -5.27 -5.73
C GLU A 26 -6.35 -4.96 -5.20
N VAL A 27 -6.21 -4.82 -3.89
CA VAL A 27 -4.93 -4.53 -3.27
C VAL A 27 -4.61 -5.57 -2.20
N VAL A 28 -3.33 -5.78 -1.99
CA VAL A 28 -2.85 -6.68 -0.96
C VAL A 28 -1.82 -5.92 -0.14
N VAL A 29 -1.90 -6.06 1.16
CA VAL A 29 -0.94 -5.45 2.06
C VAL A 29 -0.02 -6.53 2.60
N LEU A 30 1.26 -6.34 2.38
CA LEU A 30 2.28 -7.27 2.87
C LEU A 30 3.17 -6.55 3.86
N ASP A 31 3.53 -7.24 4.93
CA ASP A 31 4.52 -6.74 5.85
C ASP A 31 5.89 -6.82 5.17
N ALA A 32 6.65 -5.78 5.29
CA ALA A 32 7.99 -5.77 4.73
C ALA A 32 8.89 -6.75 5.47
N TYR A 33 8.51 -7.12 6.65
CA TYR A 33 9.34 -7.94 7.50
C TYR A 33 8.47 -8.77 8.40
N THR A 34 8.73 -10.05 8.45
CA THR A 34 7.87 -10.96 9.17
C THR A 34 8.47 -11.45 10.47
N SER A 35 9.73 -11.27 10.68
CA SER A 35 10.38 -11.75 11.89
C SER A 35 10.66 -10.56 12.79
N VAL A 36 9.95 -10.45 13.86
CA VAL A 36 10.04 -9.32 14.75
C VAL A 36 10.76 -9.68 16.02
N MET A 37 11.89 -10.26 15.86
CA MET A 37 12.62 -10.77 17.00
C MET A 37 13.23 -9.69 17.84
N GLU A 38 13.58 -8.60 17.23
CA GLU A 38 14.35 -7.58 17.90
C GLU A 38 13.50 -6.57 18.65
N GLY A 39 12.22 -6.73 18.62
CA GLY A 39 11.35 -5.80 19.29
C GLY A 39 11.30 -4.44 18.66
N SER A 40 11.58 -4.35 17.40
CA SER A 40 11.47 -3.10 16.68
C SER A 40 10.02 -2.77 16.42
N ILE A 41 9.30 -2.62 17.43
CA ILE A 41 7.87 -2.53 17.36
C ILE A 41 7.45 -1.20 16.81
N GLY A 42 6.47 -1.22 15.94
CA GLY A 42 5.86 -0.01 15.42
C GLY A 42 6.61 0.63 14.29
N ALA A 43 7.77 0.08 13.95
CA ALA A 43 8.56 0.66 12.88
C ALA A 43 8.59 -0.22 11.64
N ILE A 44 7.73 -1.22 11.57
CA ILE A 44 7.75 -2.16 10.46
C ILE A 44 6.91 -1.61 9.33
N PRO A 45 7.52 -1.28 8.20
CA PRO A 45 6.74 -0.77 7.07
C PRO A 45 5.93 -1.88 6.43
N ARG A 46 4.80 -1.50 5.88
CA ARG A 46 3.96 -2.40 5.10
C ARG A 46 3.95 -1.94 3.67
N ARG A 47 3.77 -2.89 2.77
CA ARG A 47 3.78 -2.62 1.35
C ARG A 47 2.38 -2.81 0.80
N LEU A 48 1.92 -1.84 0.05
CA LEU A 48 0.65 -1.92 -0.64
C LEU A 48 0.93 -2.41 -2.04
N MET A 49 0.39 -3.56 -2.38
CA MET A 49 0.68 -4.24 -3.64
C MET A 49 -0.57 -4.31 -4.49
N VAL A 50 -0.41 -4.24 -5.79
CA VAL A 50 -1.50 -4.44 -6.74
C VAL A 50 -1.04 -5.38 -7.83
N HIS A 51 -1.99 -5.94 -8.58
CA HIS A 51 -1.67 -6.74 -9.74
C HIS A 51 -0.97 -5.88 -10.78
N ASP A 52 -0.09 -6.50 -11.53
CA ASP A 52 0.67 -5.80 -12.57
C ASP A 52 -0.25 -5.09 -13.54
N ASP A 53 -1.37 -5.70 -13.87
CA ASP A 53 -2.34 -5.13 -14.81
C ASP A 53 -3.01 -3.88 -14.26
N ASP A 54 -3.05 -3.74 -12.96
CA ASP A 54 -3.74 -2.63 -12.31
C ASP A 54 -2.80 -1.53 -11.87
N GLU A 55 -1.52 -1.72 -12.04
CA GLU A 55 -0.54 -0.76 -11.52
C GLU A 55 -0.76 0.64 -12.06
N ARG A 56 -0.97 0.73 -13.37
CA ARG A 56 -1.14 2.05 -14.02
C ARG A 56 -2.39 2.75 -13.51
N ARG A 57 -3.48 2.02 -13.41
CA ARG A 57 -4.73 2.56 -12.90
C ARG A 57 -4.60 3.00 -11.46
N ALA A 58 -3.95 2.18 -10.65
CA ALA A 58 -3.76 2.48 -9.23
C ALA A 58 -2.93 3.74 -9.06
N ARG A 59 -1.88 3.90 -9.82
CA ARG A 59 -1.05 5.10 -9.74
C ARG A 59 -1.82 6.33 -10.21
N ALA A 60 -2.67 6.18 -11.21
CA ALA A 60 -3.48 7.28 -11.68
C ALA A 60 -4.48 7.74 -10.62
N VAL A 61 -5.09 6.80 -9.91
CA VAL A 61 -6.01 7.11 -8.82
C VAL A 61 -5.28 7.85 -7.71
N MET A 62 -4.11 7.38 -7.35
CA MET A 62 -3.32 8.03 -6.31
C MET A 62 -2.92 9.43 -6.70
N LYS A 63 -2.59 9.63 -7.95
CA LYS A 63 -2.19 10.94 -8.45
C LYS A 63 -3.35 11.93 -8.38
N GLU A 64 -4.56 11.48 -8.66
CA GLU A 64 -5.75 12.32 -8.62
C GLU A 64 -5.99 12.91 -7.24
N VAL A 65 -5.64 12.20 -6.21
CA VAL A 65 -5.84 12.67 -4.84
C VAL A 65 -4.58 13.28 -4.26
N GLY A 66 -3.54 13.44 -5.07
CA GLY A 66 -2.32 14.09 -4.62
C GLY A 66 -1.37 13.21 -3.85
N GLU A 67 -1.54 11.91 -3.89
CA GLU A 67 -0.64 10.98 -3.20
C GLU A 67 0.55 10.67 -4.08
N PRO A 68 1.76 10.82 -3.57
CA PRO A 68 2.93 10.39 -4.33
C PRO A 68 2.98 8.86 -4.36
N ALA A 69 3.35 8.33 -5.45
CA ALA A 69 3.46 6.88 -5.61
C ALA A 69 4.85 6.38 -5.30
#